data_156e8583e612d76efa8c3feaa5eeec5b
#
_entry.id   156e8583e612d76efa8c3feaa5eeec5b
#
_cell.length_a   1.000
_cell.length_b   1.000
_cell.length_c   1.000
_cell.angle_alpha   90.00
_cell.angle_beta   90.00
_cell.angle_gamma   90.00
#
_symmetry.space_group_name_H-M   'P 1'
#
loop_
_entity.id
_entity.type
_entity.pdbx_description
1 polymer ?
#
loop_
_entity_poly.entity_id
_entity_poly.type
_entity_poly.pdbx_seq_one_letter_code
_entity_poly.pdbx_strand_id
1 'polypeptide(L)'
;VKQTGVRLIVGKGGMGPETARACKDFGALHCVFPAGNAVLAATEVEKVESANWRELGMCETLWTFKVKEFGPLIVSIDADGNNYFENKKVEYNAKKEEVLEEIYKHVSFIK
;
A
#
# COMPACT_ATOMS: atom_id res chain seq x y z
N VAL A 1 12.93 0.12 -7.34
CA VAL A 1 13.59 -1.07 -6.81
C VAL A 1 14.92 -1.28 -7.53
N LYS A 2 14.91 -1.60 -8.84
CA LYS A 2 16.14 -1.91 -9.59
C LYS A 2 17.19 -0.78 -9.54
N GLN A 3 16.80 0.43 -9.86
CA GLN A 3 17.72 1.58 -9.98
C GLN A 3 18.13 2.17 -8.64
N THR A 4 17.23 2.22 -7.69
CA THR A 4 17.42 2.91 -6.40
C THR A 4 17.92 2.00 -5.28
N GLY A 5 17.83 0.68 -5.47
CA GLY A 5 18.17 -0.29 -4.43
C GLY A 5 17.13 -0.39 -3.29
N VAL A 6 16.00 0.28 -3.40
CA VAL A 6 14.91 0.20 -2.40
C VAL A 6 14.43 -1.24 -2.26
N ARG A 7 14.28 -1.73 -1.03
CA ARG A 7 13.84 -3.09 -0.70
C ARG A 7 12.55 -3.13 0.11
N LEU A 8 12.18 -2.04 0.75
CA LEU A 8 10.91 -1.87 1.44
C LEU A 8 10.18 -0.67 0.88
N ILE A 9 8.99 -0.87 0.39
CA ILE A 9 8.09 0.17 -0.09
C ILE A 9 6.87 0.18 0.82
N VAL A 10 6.53 1.33 1.38
CA VAL A 10 5.34 1.47 2.22
C VAL A 10 4.38 2.46 1.56
N GLY A 11 3.16 2.01 1.32
CA GLY A 11 2.11 2.82 0.72
C GLY A 11 0.78 2.70 1.46
N LYS A 12 -0.24 3.35 0.96
CA LYS A 12 -1.61 3.26 1.49
C LYS A 12 -2.54 2.34 0.68
N GLY A 13 -2.06 1.81 -0.43
CA GLY A 13 -2.85 0.99 -1.35
C GLY A 13 -2.00 -0.06 -2.04
N GLY A 14 -2.63 -0.85 -2.90
CA GLY A 14 -1.95 -1.89 -3.67
C GLY A 14 -1.06 -1.33 -4.78
N MET A 15 -0.21 -2.21 -5.31
CA MET A 15 0.65 -1.93 -6.47
C MET A 15 0.41 -2.99 -7.55
N GLY A 16 0.73 -2.66 -8.79
CA GLY A 16 0.48 -3.51 -9.94
C GLY A 16 1.49 -4.65 -10.14
N PRO A 17 1.28 -5.45 -11.19
CA PRO A 17 2.09 -6.65 -11.46
C PRO A 17 3.57 -6.35 -11.72
N GLU A 18 3.90 -5.18 -12.27
CA GLU A 18 5.29 -4.79 -12.47
C GLU A 18 6.05 -4.62 -11.16
N THR A 19 5.37 -4.08 -10.14
CA THR A 19 5.95 -3.96 -8.79
C THR A 19 6.12 -5.35 -8.16
N ALA A 20 5.15 -6.24 -8.32
CA ALA A 20 5.25 -7.62 -7.84
C ALA A 20 6.44 -8.35 -8.47
N ARG A 21 6.62 -8.21 -9.78
CA ARG A 21 7.80 -8.75 -10.47
C ARG A 21 9.10 -8.14 -9.96
N ALA A 22 9.15 -6.83 -9.76
CA ALA A 22 10.34 -6.18 -9.22
C ALA A 22 10.65 -6.61 -7.78
N CYS A 23 9.63 -6.85 -6.95
CA CYS A 23 9.81 -7.39 -5.61
C CYS A 23 10.48 -8.77 -5.65
N LYS A 24 10.00 -9.65 -6.54
CA LYS A 24 10.59 -10.98 -6.76
C LYS A 24 12.02 -10.91 -7.27
N ASP A 25 12.26 -10.15 -8.35
CA ASP A 25 13.54 -10.12 -9.05
C ASP A 25 14.66 -9.50 -8.19
N PHE A 26 14.31 -8.62 -7.27
CA PHE A 26 15.28 -7.86 -6.47
C PHE A 26 15.16 -8.08 -4.96
N GLY A 27 14.34 -9.01 -4.51
CA GLY A 27 14.17 -9.33 -3.08
C GLY A 27 13.63 -8.14 -2.28
N ALA A 28 12.53 -7.53 -2.76
CA ALA A 28 11.88 -6.40 -2.11
C ALA A 28 10.49 -6.76 -1.58
N LEU A 29 9.95 -5.91 -0.71
CA LEU A 29 8.61 -6.03 -0.14
C LEU A 29 7.81 -4.75 -0.42
N HIS A 30 6.53 -4.91 -0.67
CA HIS A 30 5.58 -3.81 -0.60
C HIS A 30 4.63 -4.04 0.58
N CYS A 31 4.54 -3.02 1.43
CA CYS A 31 3.67 -3.02 2.61
C CYS A 31 2.64 -1.91 2.51
N VAL A 32 1.53 -2.10 3.21
CA VAL A 32 0.49 -1.08 3.35
C VAL A 32 0.45 -0.61 4.79
N PHE A 33 0.46 0.71 4.96
CA PHE A 33 0.07 1.38 6.19
C PHE A 33 -1.34 1.95 5.97
N PRO A 34 -2.33 1.63 6.82
CA PRO A 34 -3.71 2.02 6.57
C PRO A 34 -3.88 3.54 6.46
N ALA A 35 -4.55 3.98 5.40
CA ALA A 35 -4.95 5.38 5.27
C ALA A 35 -5.87 5.79 6.44
N GLY A 36 -5.73 7.00 6.93
CA GLY A 36 -6.47 7.47 8.12
C GLY A 36 -5.68 7.32 9.42
N ASN A 37 -4.64 6.50 9.46
CA ASN A 37 -3.75 6.34 10.62
C ASN A 37 -2.54 7.29 10.60
N ALA A 38 -2.62 8.40 9.86
CA ALA A 38 -1.51 9.36 9.74
C ALA A 38 -1.07 9.93 11.10
N VAL A 39 -1.99 10.12 12.03
CA VAL A 39 -1.68 10.57 13.40
C VAL A 39 -0.81 9.54 14.11
N LEU A 40 -1.15 8.24 14.01
CA LEU A 40 -0.34 7.17 14.59
C LEU A 40 1.05 7.15 13.96
N ALA A 41 1.15 7.19 12.63
CA ALA A 41 2.44 7.26 11.93
C ALA A 41 3.27 8.47 12.38
N ALA A 42 2.63 9.63 12.61
CA ALA A 42 3.31 10.83 13.08
C ALA A 42 3.87 10.68 14.49
N THR A 43 3.21 9.91 15.37
CA THR A 43 3.72 9.64 16.73
C THR A 43 4.97 8.74 16.75
N GLU A 44 5.19 7.99 15.68
CA GLU A 44 6.34 7.11 15.52
C GLU A 44 7.56 7.82 14.89
N VAL A 45 7.39 9.08 14.48
CA VAL A 45 8.48 9.93 14.00
C VAL A 45 9.20 10.57 15.17
N GLU A 46 10.45 10.17 15.41
CA GLU A 46 11.29 10.77 16.44
C GLU A 46 11.89 12.11 16.00
N LYS A 47 12.25 12.21 14.70
CA LYS A 47 12.96 13.38 14.19
C LYS A 47 12.80 13.51 12.68
N VAL A 48 12.68 14.74 12.21
CA VAL A 48 12.89 15.09 10.80
C VAL A 48 14.37 15.34 10.59
N GLU A 49 15.02 14.51 9.78
CA GLU A 49 16.46 14.62 9.54
C GLU A 49 16.78 15.53 8.38
N SER A 50 16.00 15.45 7.29
CA SER A 50 16.15 16.34 6.14
C SER A 50 14.85 16.54 5.37
N ALA A 51 14.83 17.59 4.57
CA ALA A 51 13.76 17.91 3.64
C ALA A 51 14.39 18.45 2.36
N ASN A 52 14.26 17.71 1.27
CA ASN A 52 14.83 18.06 -0.03
C ASN A 52 13.70 18.47 -1.00
N TRP A 53 14.00 19.36 -1.91
CA TRP A 53 13.06 19.88 -2.93
C TRP A 53 11.85 20.62 -2.34
N ARG A 54 12.07 21.37 -1.26
CA ARG A 54 11.01 22.14 -0.58
C ARG A 54 10.38 23.22 -1.49
N GLU A 55 11.11 23.67 -2.49
CA GLU A 55 10.65 24.61 -3.53
C GLU A 55 9.52 24.04 -4.39
N LEU A 56 9.34 22.71 -4.43
CA LEU A 56 8.25 22.07 -5.14
C LEU A 56 6.94 22.04 -4.34
N GLY A 57 6.96 22.46 -3.09
CA GLY A 57 5.83 22.42 -2.18
C GLY A 57 5.91 21.27 -1.16
N MET A 58 5.11 21.38 -0.11
CA MET A 58 5.17 20.43 1.03
C MET A 58 4.86 18.98 0.61
N CYS A 59 3.93 18.79 -0.33
CA CYS A 59 3.49 17.45 -0.76
C CYS A 59 4.54 16.74 -1.62
N GLU A 60 5.37 17.50 -2.34
CA GLU A 60 6.42 17.00 -3.25
C GLU A 60 7.80 16.99 -2.59
N THR A 61 7.93 17.54 -1.40
CA THR A 61 9.16 17.52 -0.62
C THR A 61 9.54 16.08 -0.27
N LEU A 62 10.79 15.71 -0.51
CA LEU A 62 11.34 14.45 -0.03
C LEU A 62 11.81 14.60 1.42
N TRP A 63 11.04 14.05 2.33
CA TRP A 63 11.32 14.07 3.75
C TRP A 63 12.11 12.83 4.17
N THR A 64 13.13 13.03 4.98
CA THR A 64 13.83 11.93 5.67
C THR A 64 13.49 12.00 7.15
N PHE A 65 12.92 10.90 7.65
CA PHE A 65 12.51 10.77 9.05
C PHE A 65 13.34 9.70 9.75
N LYS A 66 13.71 9.98 10.99
CA LYS A 66 14.06 8.94 11.94
C LYS A 66 12.78 8.48 12.62
N VAL A 67 12.49 7.19 12.54
CA VAL A 67 11.29 6.58 13.11
C VAL A 67 11.65 5.52 14.14
N LYS A 68 10.74 5.23 15.05
CA LYS A 68 10.87 4.16 16.04
C LYS A 68 9.64 3.25 15.94
N GLU A 69 9.88 1.95 15.73
CA GLU A 69 8.84 0.92 15.71
C GLU A 69 7.69 1.23 14.73
N PHE A 70 8.02 1.83 13.57
CA PHE A 70 7.03 2.27 12.58
C PHE A 70 6.17 1.11 12.08
N GLY A 71 4.88 1.14 12.41
CA GLY A 71 3.93 0.08 12.03
C GLY A 71 2.66 0.07 12.90
N PRO A 72 1.90 -1.02 12.88
CA PRO A 72 2.14 -2.25 12.11
C PRO A 72 1.99 -2.06 10.59
N LEU A 73 2.78 -2.81 9.81
CA LEU A 73 2.71 -2.83 8.37
C LEU A 73 2.12 -4.15 7.87
N ILE A 74 1.22 -4.07 6.88
CA ILE A 74 0.63 -5.24 6.25
C ILE A 74 1.40 -5.53 4.95
N VAL A 75 2.04 -6.68 4.84
CA VAL A 75 2.71 -7.10 3.60
C VAL A 75 1.66 -7.37 2.53
N SER A 76 1.70 -6.61 1.46
CA SER A 76 0.77 -6.76 0.32
C SER A 76 1.43 -7.41 -0.89
N ILE A 77 2.75 -7.27 -1.06
CA ILE A 77 3.54 -8.00 -2.04
C ILE A 77 4.80 -8.51 -1.34
N ASP A 78 5.00 -9.82 -1.38
CA ASP A 78 6.17 -10.46 -0.77
C ASP A 78 7.36 -10.57 -1.74
N ALA A 79 8.48 -11.09 -1.25
CA ALA A 79 9.70 -11.26 -2.03
C ALA A 79 9.61 -12.38 -3.09
N ASP A 80 8.56 -13.20 -3.06
CA ASP A 80 8.27 -14.19 -4.09
C ASP A 80 7.37 -13.63 -5.21
N GLY A 81 6.93 -12.38 -5.06
CA GLY A 81 6.07 -11.68 -5.99
C GLY A 81 4.58 -11.99 -5.83
N ASN A 82 4.18 -12.62 -4.72
CA ASN A 82 2.77 -12.84 -4.43
C ASN A 82 2.12 -11.50 -4.08
N ASN A 83 1.07 -11.14 -4.81
CA ASN A 83 0.30 -9.92 -4.58
C ASN A 83 -1.03 -10.26 -3.91
N TYR A 84 -1.12 -9.99 -2.60
CA TYR A 84 -2.29 -10.32 -1.80
C TYR A 84 -3.58 -9.68 -2.34
N PHE A 85 -3.53 -8.41 -2.73
CA PHE A 85 -4.73 -7.72 -3.22
C PHE A 85 -5.21 -8.26 -4.56
N GLU A 86 -4.32 -8.54 -5.49
CA GLU A 86 -4.69 -9.11 -6.79
C GLU A 86 -5.22 -10.54 -6.63
N ASN A 87 -4.63 -11.36 -5.77
CA ASN A 87 -5.12 -12.70 -5.47
C ASN A 87 -6.53 -12.66 -4.86
N LYS A 88 -6.76 -11.76 -3.89
CA LYS A 88 -8.08 -11.58 -3.29
C LYS A 88 -9.11 -11.01 -4.25
N LYS A 89 -8.71 -10.14 -5.16
CA LYS A 89 -9.58 -9.60 -6.20
C LYS A 89 -10.10 -10.70 -7.13
N VAL A 90 -9.26 -11.65 -7.51
CA VAL A 90 -9.70 -12.82 -8.29
C VAL A 90 -10.73 -13.64 -7.52
N GLU A 91 -10.46 -13.94 -6.24
CA GLU A 91 -11.37 -14.67 -5.35
C GLU A 91 -12.73 -13.97 -5.22
N TYR A 92 -12.73 -12.65 -4.97
CA TYR A 92 -13.95 -11.88 -4.81
C TYR A 92 -14.74 -11.73 -6.10
N ASN A 93 -14.07 -11.55 -7.22
CA ASN A 93 -14.73 -11.46 -8.52
C ASN A 93 -15.41 -12.78 -8.91
N ALA A 94 -14.87 -13.91 -8.50
CA ALA A 94 -15.51 -15.22 -8.73
C ALA A 94 -16.85 -15.39 -7.99
N LYS A 95 -17.04 -14.67 -6.87
CA LYS A 95 -18.27 -14.70 -6.05
C LYS A 95 -19.18 -13.50 -6.27
N LYS A 96 -18.75 -12.54 -7.08
CA LYS A 96 -19.39 -11.24 -7.21
C LYS A 96 -20.85 -11.36 -7.67
N GLU A 97 -21.11 -12.15 -8.70
CA GLU A 97 -22.46 -12.25 -9.28
C GLU A 97 -23.44 -12.89 -8.28
N GLU A 98 -23.02 -13.96 -7.59
CA GLU A 98 -23.84 -14.61 -6.55
C GLU A 98 -24.20 -13.64 -5.43
N VAL A 99 -23.22 -12.88 -4.93
CA VAL A 99 -23.44 -11.90 -3.86
C VAL A 99 -24.32 -10.75 -4.33
N LEU A 100 -24.16 -10.27 -5.57
CA LEU A 100 -25.01 -9.22 -6.12
C LEU A 100 -26.44 -9.68 -6.30
N GLU A 101 -26.69 -10.91 -6.76
CA GLU A 101 -28.04 -11.47 -6.86
C GLU A 101 -28.73 -11.50 -5.50
N GLU A 102 -28.02 -11.88 -4.44
CA GLU A 102 -28.57 -11.87 -3.07
C GLU A 102 -28.88 -10.46 -2.58
N ILE A 103 -27.95 -9.53 -2.78
CA ILE A 103 -28.15 -8.12 -2.39
C ILE A 103 -29.35 -7.52 -3.12
N TYR A 104 -29.50 -7.75 -4.42
CA TYR A 104 -30.60 -7.18 -5.22
C TYR A 104 -31.98 -7.69 -4.82
N LYS A 105 -32.10 -8.84 -4.14
CA LYS A 105 -33.37 -9.30 -3.57
C LYS A 105 -33.84 -8.40 -2.42
N HIS A 106 -32.94 -7.74 -1.73
CA HIS A 106 -33.20 -6.97 -0.51
C HIS A 106 -33.08 -5.46 -0.67
N VAL A 107 -32.57 -4.99 -1.80
CA VAL A 107 -32.37 -3.56 -2.09
C VAL A 107 -33.31 -3.11 -3.20
N SER A 108 -34.17 -2.13 -2.88
CA SER A 108 -34.99 -1.41 -3.87
C SER A 108 -34.39 -0.01 -4.10
N PHE A 109 -34.08 0.29 -5.33
CA PHE A 109 -33.68 1.64 -5.72
C PHE A 109 -34.92 2.42 -6.14
N ILE A 110 -35.04 3.65 -5.66
CA ILE A 110 -36.05 4.59 -6.15
C ILE A 110 -35.57 4.95 -7.59
N LYS A 111 -36.46 4.67 -8.55
CA LYS A 111 -36.25 5.03 -9.95
C LYS A 111 -36.58 6.49 -10.17
#